data_780679c548b11f7812bc72973426fe19
#
_entry.id   780679c548b11f7812bc72973426fe19
#
_cell.length_a   1.000
_cell.length_b   1.000
_cell.length_c   1.000
_cell.angle_alpha   90.00
_cell.angle_beta   90.00
_cell.angle_gamma   90.00
#
_symmetry.space_group_name_H-M   'P 1'
#
loop_
_entity.id
_entity.type
_entity.pdbx_description
1 polymer ?
#
loop_
_entity_poly.entity_id
_entity_poly.type
_entity_poly.pdbx_seq_one_letter_code
_entity_poly.pdbx_strand_id
1 'polypeptide(L)'
;MSVRTLAFTAAALAALTPRAAAQDVVQAVQNPVRLSGSITTMGQLYAASGIANRWPGASYDIEMTPQITLFNDVSAGIDILVSSQGSQVRQSLNQFGFNPSWKWITLHAGDFSDDYSENTLQGTRVNGFGLDLKPAGFTFSLQGGESQRAVAAGAGGAAYARHIFAGQLGFGRQDASFLNLTFVKAKDDPNSLTPAVTDTTLLDTIPVALRPQQQTRPEENFVMGLAGQLSLLGNRLVVKGEGDGSVLTSDLTSPLANASAVRFGSLVSHFMPLRLSSSGDYAYKLDGSYTFGTAALHGSYQYTGAGYTSLGLAYTINDRIAYTLGGNVGLWQNRLLLTGQLMHQNDNLLHQKVATTNQDAVIISAAARPAQDITASLSAMSTVVANDAANDTFAINNRTVGVNSTFALQDSLFGRATIYSVSYGIQHTSQSAGIAAVPHVTVQNVSASVQVTLSKVISVAPSLSFSATQTQGAATQDNVFIGFRGQGRFLNGKLTASFDASQTYSNGRAVTGVNSQVGYALPWGSRLNFQTRYNHYAALGNTPAFAESFATLTVSRSF
;
A
#
# COMPACT_ATOMS: atom_id res chain seq x y z
N MET A 1 -31.00 0.69 11.55
CA MET A 1 -31.60 -0.15 10.48
C MET A 1 -31.30 -1.61 10.80
N SER A 2 -32.31 -2.49 10.80
CA SER A 2 -32.14 -3.88 11.21
C SER A 2 -31.48 -4.70 10.07
N VAL A 3 -30.64 -5.69 10.43
CA VAL A 3 -29.95 -6.61 9.52
C VAL A 3 -30.90 -7.28 8.51
N ARG A 4 -32.18 -7.39 8.84
CA ARG A 4 -33.22 -7.95 7.96
C ARG A 4 -33.54 -7.07 6.74
N THR A 5 -33.40 -5.76 6.83
CA THR A 5 -33.68 -4.83 5.73
C THR A 5 -32.55 -4.81 4.69
N LEU A 6 -31.29 -5.00 5.12
CA LEU A 6 -30.14 -5.09 4.22
C LEU A 6 -30.06 -6.41 3.44
N ALA A 7 -30.47 -7.52 4.07
CA ALA A 7 -30.56 -8.82 3.39
C ALA A 7 -31.62 -8.84 2.30
N PHE A 8 -32.72 -8.11 2.46
CA PHE A 8 -33.79 -8.02 1.45
C PHE A 8 -33.38 -7.17 0.23
N THR A 9 -32.59 -6.11 0.43
CA THR A 9 -32.09 -5.28 -0.70
C THR A 9 -31.04 -6.02 -1.54
N ALA A 10 -30.16 -6.79 -0.91
CA ALA A 10 -29.18 -7.61 -1.63
C ALA A 10 -29.84 -8.77 -2.41
N ALA A 11 -30.91 -9.37 -1.88
CA ALA A 11 -31.68 -10.40 -2.55
C ALA A 11 -32.52 -9.86 -3.72
N ALA A 12 -33.02 -8.63 -3.64
CA ALA A 12 -33.80 -8.01 -4.71
C ALA A 12 -32.94 -7.62 -5.93
N LEU A 13 -31.67 -7.17 -5.72
CA LEU A 13 -30.72 -6.94 -6.80
C LEU A 13 -30.23 -8.25 -7.45
N ALA A 14 -30.19 -9.35 -6.74
CA ALA A 14 -29.81 -10.66 -7.28
C ALA A 14 -30.83 -11.26 -8.25
N ALA A 15 -32.09 -10.80 -8.22
CA ALA A 15 -33.18 -11.30 -9.05
C ALA A 15 -33.26 -10.64 -10.44
N LEU A 16 -32.50 -9.56 -10.70
CA LEU A 16 -32.61 -8.73 -11.92
C LEU A 16 -31.58 -9.06 -13.01
N THR A 17 -31.02 -10.27 -13.08
CA THR A 17 -29.98 -10.55 -14.08
C THR A 17 -30.52 -11.24 -15.34
N PRO A 18 -30.51 -10.60 -16.53
CA PRO A 18 -30.59 -11.29 -17.83
C PRO A 18 -29.27 -12.01 -18.13
N ARG A 19 -29.35 -13.15 -18.78
CA ARG A 19 -28.21 -13.98 -19.23
C ARG A 19 -27.35 -13.19 -20.22
N ALA A 20 -26.06 -12.99 -19.91
CA ALA A 20 -25.10 -12.42 -20.84
C ALA A 20 -24.59 -13.46 -21.82
N ALA A 21 -24.87 -13.25 -23.12
CA ALA A 21 -24.13 -13.83 -24.23
C ALA A 21 -23.57 -12.69 -25.08
N ALA A 22 -22.29 -12.78 -25.46
CA ALA A 22 -21.58 -11.76 -26.22
C ALA A 22 -22.00 -11.76 -27.71
N GLN A 23 -22.02 -10.57 -28.31
CA GLN A 23 -21.57 -10.17 -29.65
C GLN A 23 -22.46 -9.11 -30.34
N ASP A 24 -21.76 -8.12 -30.94
CA ASP A 24 -22.13 -7.22 -32.04
C ASP A 24 -23.07 -6.03 -31.80
N VAL A 25 -22.82 -4.98 -32.58
CA VAL A 25 -23.51 -3.69 -32.64
C VAL A 25 -25.05 -3.83 -32.75
N VAL A 26 -25.54 -4.93 -33.30
CA VAL A 26 -26.97 -5.30 -33.35
C VAL A 26 -27.51 -5.61 -31.95
N GLN A 27 -26.69 -6.08 -31.02
CA GLN A 27 -27.08 -6.35 -29.62
C GLN A 27 -27.21 -5.07 -28.77
N ALA A 28 -26.54 -4.00 -29.10
CA ALA A 28 -26.68 -2.71 -28.37
C ALA A 28 -28.11 -2.14 -28.51
N VAL A 29 -28.80 -2.44 -29.60
CA VAL A 29 -30.21 -2.05 -29.81
C VAL A 29 -31.17 -3.05 -29.13
N GLN A 30 -30.74 -4.30 -28.95
CA GLN A 30 -31.54 -5.35 -28.31
C GLN A 30 -31.45 -5.38 -26.78
N ASN A 31 -30.32 -4.91 -26.21
CA ASN A 31 -30.13 -4.79 -24.76
C ASN A 31 -29.63 -3.39 -24.38
N PRO A 32 -30.53 -2.40 -24.30
CA PRO A 32 -30.13 -0.99 -24.05
C PRO A 32 -29.56 -0.76 -22.66
N VAL A 33 -29.71 -1.71 -21.74
CA VAL A 33 -29.21 -1.65 -20.38
C VAL A 33 -28.35 -2.89 -20.10
N ARG A 34 -27.10 -2.67 -19.75
CA ARG A 34 -26.18 -3.71 -19.29
C ARG A 34 -25.81 -3.45 -17.84
N LEU A 35 -26.00 -4.44 -16.99
CA LEU A 35 -25.55 -4.44 -15.60
C LEU A 35 -24.31 -5.35 -15.50
N SER A 36 -23.24 -4.82 -14.93
CA SER A 36 -22.02 -5.56 -14.62
C SER A 36 -21.48 -5.11 -13.25
N GLY A 37 -20.54 -5.88 -12.70
CA GLY A 37 -19.94 -5.51 -11.43
C GLY A 37 -19.67 -6.69 -10.52
N SER A 38 -19.42 -6.39 -9.26
CA SER A 38 -19.19 -7.41 -8.24
C SER A 38 -19.88 -7.07 -6.92
N ILE A 39 -20.22 -8.11 -6.18
CA ILE A 39 -20.66 -8.05 -4.79
C ILE A 39 -19.81 -9.05 -4.03
N THR A 40 -19.15 -8.60 -2.95
CA THR A 40 -18.40 -9.45 -2.03
C THR A 40 -18.88 -9.18 -0.62
N THR A 41 -19.24 -10.24 0.09
CA THR A 41 -19.59 -10.18 1.51
C THR A 41 -18.64 -11.10 2.25
N MET A 42 -17.99 -10.59 3.28
CA MET A 42 -17.11 -11.33 4.17
C MET A 42 -17.63 -11.26 5.59
N GLY A 43 -17.74 -12.41 6.23
CA GLY A 43 -18.00 -12.54 7.67
C GLY A 43 -16.83 -13.26 8.33
N GLN A 44 -16.37 -12.75 9.46
CA GLN A 44 -15.28 -13.35 10.23
C GLN A 44 -15.71 -13.56 11.68
N LEU A 45 -15.39 -14.73 12.21
CA LEU A 45 -15.49 -15.08 13.63
C LEU A 45 -14.08 -15.27 14.19
N TYR A 46 -13.86 -14.77 15.40
CA TYR A 46 -12.62 -14.92 16.13
C TYR A 46 -12.89 -15.39 17.56
N ALA A 47 -12.08 -16.32 18.03
CA ALA A 47 -12.09 -16.75 19.42
C ALA A 47 -10.65 -17.03 19.88
N ALA A 48 -10.32 -16.63 21.11
CA ALA A 48 -9.09 -17.00 21.79
C ALA A 48 -9.42 -17.81 23.06
N SER A 49 -8.53 -18.73 23.40
CA SER A 49 -8.55 -19.48 24.66
C SER A 49 -7.20 -19.38 25.36
N GLY A 50 -7.21 -19.19 26.67
CA GLY A 50 -5.98 -18.96 27.46
C GLY A 50 -5.48 -17.52 27.48
N ILE A 51 -6.06 -16.64 26.66
CA ILE A 51 -5.82 -15.18 26.64
C ILE A 51 -7.13 -14.45 26.37
N ALA A 52 -7.15 -13.15 26.66
CA ALA A 52 -8.25 -12.28 26.26
C ALA A 52 -8.30 -12.16 24.72
N ASN A 53 -9.50 -11.98 24.18
CA ASN A 53 -9.67 -11.73 22.74
C ASN A 53 -8.92 -10.45 22.32
N ARG A 54 -8.08 -10.58 21.27
CA ARG A 54 -7.33 -9.46 20.68
C ARG A 54 -8.08 -8.77 19.55
N TRP A 55 -9.08 -9.45 18.99
CA TRP A 55 -9.93 -9.00 17.91
C TRP A 55 -11.40 -9.09 18.29
N PRO A 56 -12.30 -8.34 17.64
CA PRO A 56 -13.74 -8.52 17.81
C PRO A 56 -14.13 -9.98 17.55
N GLY A 57 -15.01 -10.53 18.38
CA GLY A 57 -15.48 -11.91 18.26
C GLY A 57 -16.21 -12.19 16.94
N ALA A 58 -16.80 -11.15 16.34
CA ALA A 58 -17.40 -11.20 15.02
C ALA A 58 -17.21 -9.87 14.29
N SER A 59 -16.93 -9.94 12.99
CA SER A 59 -16.89 -8.78 12.09
C SER A 59 -17.45 -9.15 10.73
N TYR A 60 -17.88 -8.13 9.97
CA TYR A 60 -18.33 -8.32 8.60
C TYR A 60 -17.96 -7.10 7.75
N ASP A 61 -17.75 -7.37 6.45
CA ASP A 61 -17.54 -6.37 5.42
C ASP A 61 -18.40 -6.71 4.21
N ILE A 62 -18.99 -5.68 3.59
CA ILE A 62 -19.77 -5.78 2.36
C ILE A 62 -19.20 -4.78 1.37
N GLU A 63 -18.71 -5.28 0.25
CA GLU A 63 -18.20 -4.49 -0.87
C GLU A 63 -19.09 -4.72 -2.08
N MET A 64 -19.51 -3.65 -2.74
CA MET A 64 -20.36 -3.70 -3.93
C MET A 64 -19.86 -2.67 -4.93
N THR A 65 -19.59 -3.13 -6.15
CA THR A 65 -19.14 -2.29 -7.27
C THR A 65 -19.99 -2.48 -8.52
N PRO A 66 -21.33 -2.27 -8.45
CA PRO A 66 -22.19 -2.37 -9.62
C PRO A 66 -21.91 -1.24 -10.61
N GLN A 67 -21.93 -1.57 -11.89
CA GLN A 67 -21.85 -0.66 -13.01
C GLN A 67 -23.03 -0.87 -13.95
N ILE A 68 -23.80 0.17 -14.19
CA ILE A 68 -24.90 0.20 -15.15
C ILE A 68 -24.40 0.89 -16.42
N THR A 69 -24.50 0.23 -17.56
CA THR A 69 -24.14 0.82 -18.85
C THR A 69 -25.41 0.92 -19.71
N LEU A 70 -25.69 2.11 -20.24
CA LEU A 70 -26.83 2.44 -21.09
C LEU A 70 -26.33 2.69 -22.52
N PHE A 71 -26.90 2.01 -23.51
CA PHE A 71 -26.60 2.17 -24.94
C PHE A 71 -25.11 2.11 -25.28
N ASN A 72 -24.28 1.44 -24.47
CA ASN A 72 -22.82 1.38 -24.56
C ASN A 72 -22.08 2.74 -24.45
N ASP A 73 -22.76 3.85 -24.25
CA ASP A 73 -22.18 5.20 -24.22
C ASP A 73 -22.17 5.83 -22.82
N VAL A 74 -23.19 5.53 -22.00
CA VAL A 74 -23.31 6.06 -20.64
C VAL A 74 -23.10 4.93 -19.65
N SER A 75 -22.20 5.12 -18.72
CA SER A 75 -22.03 4.17 -17.60
C SER A 75 -22.17 4.87 -16.26
N ALA A 76 -22.64 4.17 -15.25
CA ALA A 76 -22.69 4.64 -13.88
C ALA A 76 -22.15 3.57 -12.95
N GLY A 77 -20.98 3.82 -12.39
CA GLY A 77 -20.35 3.00 -11.35
C GLY A 77 -20.83 3.43 -9.97
N ILE A 78 -21.05 2.46 -9.10
CA ILE A 78 -21.37 2.67 -7.70
C ILE A 78 -20.36 1.88 -6.87
N ASP A 79 -19.73 2.53 -5.89
CA ASP A 79 -18.75 1.92 -5.00
C ASP A 79 -19.30 1.98 -3.58
N ILE A 80 -19.54 0.83 -2.97
CA ILE A 80 -20.05 0.73 -1.61
C ILE A 80 -19.14 -0.20 -0.82
N LEU A 81 -18.63 0.29 0.30
CA LEU A 81 -17.96 -0.50 1.32
C LEU A 81 -18.62 -0.25 2.67
N VAL A 82 -19.12 -1.29 3.30
CA VAL A 82 -19.70 -1.25 4.65
C VAL A 82 -18.96 -2.24 5.53
N SER A 83 -18.34 -1.74 6.59
CA SER A 83 -17.62 -2.54 7.59
C SER A 83 -18.27 -2.43 8.96
N SER A 84 -18.30 -3.55 9.67
CA SER A 84 -18.70 -3.60 11.09
C SER A 84 -17.67 -2.97 12.02
N GLN A 85 -16.43 -2.82 11.55
CA GLN A 85 -15.37 -2.18 12.31
C GLN A 85 -15.50 -0.67 12.17
N GLY A 86 -16.15 -0.06 13.16
CA GLY A 86 -16.30 1.38 13.24
C GLY A 86 -14.93 2.05 13.18
N SER A 87 -14.85 3.17 12.45
CA SER A 87 -13.61 3.90 12.28
C SER A 87 -13.44 4.93 13.41
N GLN A 88 -12.46 4.73 14.26
CA GLN A 88 -11.93 5.76 15.17
C GLN A 88 -10.77 6.54 14.56
N VAL A 89 -10.40 6.22 13.31
CA VAL A 89 -9.34 6.88 12.56
C VAL A 89 -9.89 8.08 11.78
N ARG A 90 -9.00 8.88 11.21
CA ARG A 90 -9.32 10.13 10.50
C ARG A 90 -10.26 9.97 9.32
N GLN A 91 -10.35 8.77 8.74
CA GLN A 91 -11.32 8.46 7.70
C GLN A 91 -12.21 7.29 8.10
N SER A 92 -13.48 7.30 7.69
CA SER A 92 -14.37 6.16 7.86
C SER A 92 -13.95 5.00 6.98
N LEU A 93 -14.09 3.76 7.48
CA LEU A 93 -13.99 2.57 6.64
C LEU A 93 -15.19 2.43 5.70
N ASN A 94 -16.37 2.92 6.10
CA ASN A 94 -17.55 2.91 5.26
C ASN A 94 -17.41 3.94 4.13
N GLN A 95 -17.76 3.54 2.92
CA GLN A 95 -17.62 4.33 1.71
C GLN A 95 -18.87 4.20 0.85
N PHE A 96 -19.22 5.28 0.19
CA PHE A 96 -20.27 5.32 -0.82
C PHE A 96 -19.86 6.28 -1.94
N GLY A 97 -19.55 5.74 -3.11
CA GLY A 97 -19.19 6.47 -4.30
C GLY A 97 -20.18 6.25 -5.44
N PHE A 98 -20.43 7.28 -6.23
CA PHE A 98 -21.23 7.24 -7.44
C PHE A 98 -20.50 7.95 -8.57
N ASN A 99 -20.14 7.21 -9.64
CA ASN A 99 -19.25 7.66 -10.70
C ASN A 99 -19.92 7.49 -12.09
N PRO A 100 -20.87 8.35 -12.48
CA PRO A 100 -21.44 8.31 -13.80
C PRO A 100 -20.45 8.86 -14.84
N SER A 101 -20.35 8.18 -15.98
CA SER A 101 -19.50 8.60 -17.09
C SER A 101 -20.23 8.54 -18.43
N TRP A 102 -19.91 9.51 -19.30
CA TRP A 102 -20.39 9.59 -20.66
C TRP A 102 -19.26 10.01 -21.59
N LYS A 103 -18.82 9.06 -22.43
CA LYS A 103 -17.68 9.26 -23.34
C LYS A 103 -16.43 9.74 -22.59
N TRP A 104 -16.10 11.02 -22.70
CA TRP A 104 -14.93 11.67 -22.11
C TRP A 104 -15.27 12.47 -20.83
N ILE A 105 -16.49 12.40 -20.34
CA ILE A 105 -16.95 13.08 -19.12
C ILE A 105 -17.16 12.05 -18.03
N THR A 106 -16.59 12.24 -16.85
CA THR A 106 -16.89 11.46 -15.64
C THR A 106 -17.23 12.42 -14.51
N LEU A 107 -18.30 12.13 -13.81
CA LEU A 107 -18.65 12.82 -12.57
C LEU A 107 -18.36 11.91 -11.39
N HIS A 108 -18.02 12.49 -10.27
CA HIS A 108 -17.80 11.78 -9.01
C HIS A 108 -18.68 12.40 -7.94
N ALA A 109 -19.33 11.56 -7.13
CA ALA A 109 -20.15 12.00 -6.00
C ALA A 109 -20.00 11.02 -4.83
N GLY A 110 -19.87 11.53 -3.61
CA GLY A 110 -19.59 10.74 -2.43
C GLY A 110 -18.11 10.47 -2.23
N ASP A 111 -17.75 9.23 -1.91
CA ASP A 111 -16.36 8.83 -1.68
C ASP A 111 -15.68 8.43 -2.98
N PHE A 112 -14.58 9.08 -3.32
CA PHE A 112 -13.73 8.76 -4.46
C PHE A 112 -12.28 9.17 -4.19
N SER A 113 -11.35 8.69 -5.02
CA SER A 113 -9.93 9.04 -4.95
C SER A 113 -9.39 9.18 -6.36
N ASP A 114 -8.85 10.36 -6.67
CA ASP A 114 -8.14 10.64 -7.91
C ASP A 114 -6.69 10.99 -7.62
N ASP A 115 -5.78 10.44 -8.41
CA ASP A 115 -4.36 10.71 -8.32
C ASP A 115 -3.96 11.69 -9.43
N TYR A 116 -3.39 12.83 -9.05
CA TYR A 116 -2.92 13.83 -10.00
C TYR A 116 -1.41 13.74 -10.21
N SER A 117 -0.64 13.69 -9.14
CA SER A 117 0.81 13.49 -9.18
C SER A 117 1.36 12.99 -7.84
N GLU A 118 2.58 12.45 -7.86
CA GLU A 118 3.22 11.85 -6.69
C GLU A 118 3.48 12.85 -5.54
N ASN A 119 3.69 14.14 -5.87
CA ASN A 119 4.00 15.14 -4.85
C ASN A 119 2.81 16.04 -4.51
N THR A 120 1.71 16.04 -5.27
CA THR A 120 0.59 16.97 -5.04
C THR A 120 -0.62 16.30 -4.42
N LEU A 121 -1.25 15.33 -5.12
CA LEU A 121 -2.44 14.62 -4.70
C LEU A 121 -2.33 13.16 -5.11
N GLN A 122 -2.23 12.26 -4.14
CA GLN A 122 -2.18 10.83 -4.37
C GLN A 122 -2.65 10.05 -3.14
N GLY A 123 -3.47 9.04 -3.37
CA GLY A 123 -3.94 8.13 -2.33
C GLY A 123 -4.85 8.78 -1.29
N THR A 124 -5.32 10.00 -1.53
CA THR A 124 -6.23 10.71 -0.64
C THR A 124 -7.66 10.52 -1.10
N ARG A 125 -8.49 9.92 -0.25
CA ARG A 125 -9.91 9.80 -0.48
C ARG A 125 -10.61 11.11 -0.12
N VAL A 126 -11.55 11.51 -0.98
CA VAL A 126 -12.39 12.70 -0.80
C VAL A 126 -13.86 12.26 -0.76
N ASN A 127 -14.59 12.73 0.23
CA ASN A 127 -16.05 12.64 0.26
C ASN A 127 -16.62 13.97 -0.23
N GLY A 128 -17.12 14.00 -1.47
CA GLY A 128 -17.52 15.25 -2.10
C GLY A 128 -17.99 15.08 -3.53
N PHE A 129 -17.54 15.98 -4.40
CA PHE A 129 -17.88 16.01 -5.82
C PHE A 129 -16.63 16.21 -6.68
N GLY A 130 -16.63 15.55 -7.85
CA GLY A 130 -15.58 15.69 -8.85
C GLY A 130 -16.11 15.67 -10.28
N LEU A 131 -15.33 16.22 -11.19
CA LEU A 131 -15.57 16.27 -12.63
C LEU A 131 -14.27 15.99 -13.37
N ASP A 132 -14.29 14.99 -14.23
CA ASP A 132 -13.23 14.69 -15.18
C ASP A 132 -13.72 14.94 -16.62
N LEU A 133 -12.96 15.70 -17.37
CA LEU A 133 -13.12 15.90 -18.81
C LEU A 133 -11.84 15.44 -19.49
N LYS A 134 -11.90 14.29 -20.20
CA LYS A 134 -10.72 13.66 -20.83
C LYS A 134 -10.96 13.39 -22.33
N PRO A 135 -11.27 14.42 -23.16
CA PRO A 135 -11.28 14.25 -24.60
C PRO A 135 -9.88 13.96 -25.13
N ALA A 136 -9.75 13.47 -26.36
CA ALA A 136 -8.47 13.11 -26.93
C ALA A 136 -7.45 14.28 -26.83
N GLY A 137 -6.32 14.03 -26.15
CA GLY A 137 -5.22 14.99 -26.01
C GLY A 137 -5.45 16.16 -25.04
N PHE A 138 -6.52 16.12 -24.26
CA PHE A 138 -6.80 17.13 -23.23
C PHE A 138 -7.32 16.47 -21.96
N THR A 139 -6.91 16.97 -20.80
CA THR A 139 -7.39 16.55 -19.48
C THR A 139 -7.76 17.77 -18.67
N PHE A 140 -8.96 17.79 -18.15
CA PHE A 140 -9.39 18.74 -17.13
C PHE A 140 -10.09 17.97 -16.03
N SER A 141 -9.54 18.05 -14.81
CA SER A 141 -10.09 17.40 -13.62
C SER A 141 -10.29 18.45 -12.53
N LEU A 142 -11.38 18.36 -11.81
CA LEU A 142 -11.71 19.23 -10.69
C LEU A 142 -12.41 18.42 -9.62
N GLN A 143 -12.00 18.56 -8.36
CA GLN A 143 -12.63 17.88 -7.24
C GLN A 143 -12.61 18.71 -5.97
N GLY A 144 -13.58 18.46 -5.09
CA GLY A 144 -13.66 19.11 -3.79
C GLY A 144 -14.56 18.36 -2.83
N GLY A 145 -14.20 18.39 -1.56
CA GLY A 145 -14.94 17.73 -0.49
C GLY A 145 -14.13 17.60 0.79
N GLU A 146 -14.59 16.74 1.68
CA GLU A 146 -13.92 16.40 2.93
C GLU A 146 -12.91 15.28 2.70
N SER A 147 -11.63 15.52 2.99
CA SER A 147 -10.56 14.53 2.92
C SER A 147 -10.21 13.91 4.27
N GLN A 148 -10.66 14.53 5.36
CA GLN A 148 -10.44 14.07 6.73
C GLN A 148 -11.59 14.55 7.60
N ARG A 149 -12.23 13.64 8.34
CA ARG A 149 -13.27 13.99 9.30
C ARG A 149 -12.68 14.47 10.62
N ALA A 150 -13.46 15.25 11.37
CA ALA A 150 -13.09 15.60 12.74
C ALA A 150 -13.07 14.36 13.64
N VAL A 151 -12.01 14.24 14.45
CA VAL A 151 -11.86 13.19 15.46
C VAL A 151 -11.51 13.85 16.79
N ALA A 152 -12.34 13.61 17.81
CA ALA A 152 -12.09 14.12 19.15
C ALA A 152 -10.81 13.55 19.75
N ALA A 153 -10.21 14.26 20.69
CA ALA A 153 -9.00 13.81 21.39
C ALA A 153 -9.23 12.44 22.06
N GLY A 154 -8.33 11.51 21.83
CA GLY A 154 -8.33 10.16 22.35
C GLY A 154 -6.95 9.52 22.25
N ALA A 155 -6.83 8.22 22.42
CA ALA A 155 -5.56 7.48 22.33
C ALA A 155 -4.82 7.66 20.98
N GLY A 156 -5.56 7.98 19.89
CA GLY A 156 -5.03 8.23 18.55
C GLY A 156 -4.77 9.71 18.21
N GLY A 157 -4.92 10.63 19.17
CA GLY A 157 -4.82 12.08 18.95
C GLY A 157 -6.10 12.69 18.37
N ALA A 158 -6.18 14.04 18.39
CA ALA A 158 -7.26 14.79 17.78
C ALA A 158 -6.97 15.11 16.31
N ALA A 159 -7.99 15.26 15.48
CA ALA A 159 -7.88 15.72 14.11
C ALA A 159 -9.04 16.64 13.74
N TYR A 160 -8.74 17.78 13.09
CA TYR A 160 -9.76 18.66 12.54
C TYR A 160 -10.39 18.06 11.28
N ALA A 161 -11.64 18.42 10.97
CA ALA A 161 -12.18 18.18 9.63
C ALA A 161 -11.36 18.96 8.60
N ARG A 162 -10.94 18.29 7.52
CA ARG A 162 -10.15 18.88 6.44
C ARG A 162 -10.91 18.83 5.14
N HIS A 163 -11.07 19.98 4.53
CA HIS A 163 -11.63 20.13 3.20
C HIS A 163 -10.50 20.31 2.18
N ILE A 164 -10.65 19.64 1.04
CA ILE A 164 -9.73 19.75 -0.08
C ILE A 164 -10.45 20.24 -1.32
N PHE A 165 -9.76 21.06 -2.12
CA PHE A 165 -10.15 21.44 -3.46
C PHE A 165 -8.93 21.30 -4.35
N ALA A 166 -9.06 20.52 -5.42
CA ALA A 166 -7.94 20.21 -6.31
C ALA A 166 -8.38 20.23 -7.77
N GLY A 167 -7.45 20.57 -8.66
CA GLY A 167 -7.70 20.56 -10.09
C GLY A 167 -6.45 20.27 -10.90
N GLN A 168 -6.65 19.70 -12.08
CA GLN A 168 -5.61 19.40 -13.04
C GLN A 168 -6.02 19.86 -14.44
N LEU A 169 -5.09 20.49 -15.16
CA LEU A 169 -5.20 20.84 -16.56
C LEU A 169 -4.05 20.17 -17.32
N GLY A 170 -4.38 19.34 -18.30
CA GLY A 170 -3.40 18.55 -19.01
C GLY A 170 -3.56 18.58 -20.53
N PHE A 171 -2.44 18.47 -21.21
CA PHE A 171 -2.34 18.39 -22.67
C PHE A 171 -1.46 17.20 -23.06
N GLY A 172 -1.83 16.53 -24.15
CA GLY A 172 -1.13 15.35 -24.63
C GLY A 172 -1.81 14.05 -24.21
N ARG A 173 -1.10 12.96 -24.41
CA ARG A 173 -1.60 11.60 -24.13
C ARG A 173 -0.80 10.98 -23.00
N GLN A 174 -1.48 10.50 -21.96
CA GLN A 174 -0.86 9.89 -20.78
C GLN A 174 -0.02 8.62 -21.10
N ASP A 175 -0.37 7.91 -22.17
CA ASP A 175 0.37 6.75 -22.67
C ASP A 175 1.56 7.09 -23.61
N ALA A 176 1.77 8.37 -23.90
CA ALA A 176 2.82 8.84 -24.79
C ALA A 176 3.53 10.07 -24.18
N SER A 177 3.22 11.28 -24.68
CA SER A 177 3.77 12.53 -24.16
C SER A 177 2.65 13.42 -23.67
N PHE A 178 2.84 14.02 -22.49
CA PHE A 178 1.86 14.89 -21.87
C PHE A 178 2.53 15.98 -21.02
N LEU A 179 1.75 17.00 -20.70
CA LEU A 179 2.08 18.05 -19.75
C LEU A 179 0.83 18.35 -18.90
N ASN A 180 0.94 18.25 -17.59
CA ASN A 180 -0.14 18.50 -16.63
C ASN A 180 0.24 19.62 -15.66
N LEU A 181 -0.64 20.58 -15.47
CA LEU A 181 -0.60 21.57 -14.41
C LEU A 181 -1.61 21.15 -13.34
N THR A 182 -1.18 21.06 -12.10
CA THR A 182 -2.00 20.63 -10.96
C THR A 182 -2.00 21.70 -9.88
N PHE A 183 -3.12 21.89 -9.21
CA PHE A 183 -3.19 22.64 -7.96
C PHE A 183 -4.01 21.87 -6.93
N VAL A 184 -3.61 22.02 -5.66
CA VAL A 184 -4.29 21.43 -4.51
C VAL A 184 -4.36 22.46 -3.40
N LYS A 185 -5.53 22.65 -2.84
CA LYS A 185 -5.76 23.48 -1.66
C LYS A 185 -6.47 22.65 -0.61
N ALA A 186 -5.87 22.50 0.56
CA ALA A 186 -6.44 21.79 1.69
C ALA A 186 -6.49 22.73 2.90
N LYS A 187 -7.59 22.67 3.66
CA LYS A 187 -7.81 23.54 4.81
C LYS A 187 -8.60 22.83 5.89
N ASP A 188 -8.11 22.91 7.11
CA ASP A 188 -8.81 22.44 8.30
C ASP A 188 -9.91 23.43 8.72
N ASP A 189 -11.05 22.90 9.18
CA ASP A 189 -12.08 23.69 9.84
C ASP A 189 -11.74 23.88 11.32
N PRO A 190 -11.35 25.09 11.77
CA PRO A 190 -11.00 25.34 13.16
C PRO A 190 -12.14 25.07 14.15
N ASN A 191 -13.41 25.07 13.69
CA ASN A 191 -14.59 24.88 14.52
C ASN A 191 -15.06 23.42 14.59
N SER A 192 -14.40 22.53 13.87
CA SER A 192 -14.80 21.11 13.78
C SER A 192 -14.44 20.28 15.00
N LEU A 193 -13.52 20.76 15.84
CA LEU A 193 -13.23 20.17 17.14
C LEU A 193 -13.87 21.00 18.25
N THR A 194 -14.64 20.34 19.12
CA THR A 194 -15.02 20.97 20.38
C THR A 194 -13.73 21.26 21.16
N PRO A 195 -13.47 22.51 21.58
CA PRO A 195 -12.27 22.80 22.37
C PRO A 195 -12.21 21.81 23.52
N ALA A 196 -11.14 21.00 23.61
CA ALA A 196 -10.83 20.33 24.85
C ALA A 196 -10.79 21.43 25.92
N VAL A 197 -11.57 21.26 26.99
CA VAL A 197 -11.60 22.22 28.09
C VAL A 197 -10.15 22.46 28.52
N THR A 198 -9.57 23.55 28.05
CA THR A 198 -8.26 24.02 28.45
C THR A 198 -8.40 24.67 29.81
N ASP A 199 -8.77 23.89 30.79
CA ASP A 199 -8.52 24.27 32.17
C ASP A 199 -7.01 24.12 32.41
N THR A 200 -6.28 25.21 32.13
CA THR A 200 -4.83 25.27 32.31
C THR A 200 -4.43 25.05 33.76
N THR A 201 -5.35 25.21 34.71
CA THR A 201 -5.10 24.96 36.13
C THR A 201 -4.98 23.47 36.45
N LEU A 202 -5.55 22.57 35.66
CA LEU A 202 -5.42 21.12 35.81
C LEU A 202 -4.15 20.56 35.14
N LEU A 203 -3.57 21.26 34.17
CA LEU A 203 -2.36 20.80 33.46
C LEU A 203 -1.13 20.70 34.38
N ASP A 204 -1.04 21.53 35.41
CA ASP A 204 0.09 21.52 36.37
C ASP A 204 0.02 20.33 37.32
N THR A 205 -1.14 19.69 37.47
CA THR A 205 -1.32 18.48 38.31
C THR A 205 -1.05 17.18 37.55
N ILE A 206 -0.96 17.22 36.21
CA ILE A 206 -0.73 16.04 35.38
C ILE A 206 0.79 15.91 35.14
N PRO A 207 1.40 14.73 35.39
CA PRO A 207 2.81 14.48 35.03
C PRO A 207 3.08 14.80 33.57
N VAL A 208 4.22 15.46 33.28
CA VAL A 208 4.57 15.91 31.91
C VAL A 208 4.46 14.79 30.87
N ALA A 209 4.75 13.55 31.26
CA ALA A 209 4.63 12.37 30.40
C ALA A 209 3.16 11.99 30.03
N LEU A 210 2.18 12.46 30.79
CA LEU A 210 0.76 12.19 30.57
C LEU A 210 -0.03 13.41 30.07
N ARG A 211 0.65 14.57 29.93
CA ARG A 211 0.02 15.74 29.31
C ARG A 211 -0.36 15.40 27.87
N PRO A 212 -1.55 15.82 27.39
CA PRO A 212 -1.91 15.63 25.99
C PRO A 212 -0.78 16.18 25.12
N GLN A 213 -0.08 15.29 24.44
CA GLN A 213 1.02 15.66 23.56
C GLN A 213 0.43 16.45 22.40
N GLN A 214 0.92 17.66 22.22
CA GLN A 214 0.63 18.59 21.15
C GLN A 214 -0.85 18.96 21.00
N GLN A 215 -1.16 20.19 21.29
CA GLN A 215 -2.40 20.80 20.78
C GLN A 215 -2.34 20.71 19.26
N THR A 216 -3.17 19.82 18.69
CA THR A 216 -3.38 19.77 17.25
C THR A 216 -3.86 21.16 16.82
N ARG A 217 -3.17 21.76 15.86
CA ARG A 217 -3.53 23.08 15.32
C ARG A 217 -4.16 22.90 13.96
N PRO A 218 -5.16 23.75 13.61
CA PRO A 218 -5.73 23.71 12.28
C PRO A 218 -4.74 24.25 11.26
N GLU A 219 -4.60 23.57 10.12
CA GLU A 219 -3.63 23.82 9.07
C GLU A 219 -4.30 24.26 7.76
N GLU A 220 -3.59 24.99 6.92
CA GLU A 220 -3.97 25.28 5.53
C GLU A 220 -2.76 25.09 4.62
N ASN A 221 -2.96 24.45 3.48
CA ASN A 221 -1.90 24.15 2.53
C ASN A 221 -2.36 24.45 1.11
N PHE A 222 -1.46 25.04 0.32
CA PHE A 222 -1.62 25.25 -1.11
C PHE A 222 -0.41 24.67 -1.84
N VAL A 223 -0.65 23.82 -2.83
CA VAL A 223 0.37 23.21 -3.66
C VAL A 223 0.04 23.47 -5.13
N MET A 224 1.06 23.80 -5.91
CA MET A 224 0.97 23.91 -7.37
C MET A 224 2.11 23.11 -7.98
N GLY A 225 1.80 22.28 -8.97
CA GLY A 225 2.75 21.39 -9.61
C GLY A 225 2.63 21.36 -11.13
N LEU A 226 3.75 21.08 -11.78
CA LEU A 226 3.85 20.83 -13.21
C LEU A 226 4.50 19.46 -13.41
N ALA A 227 3.77 18.54 -14.04
CA ALA A 227 4.26 17.19 -14.35
C ALA A 227 4.17 16.92 -15.85
N GLY A 228 5.17 16.23 -16.40
CA GLY A 228 5.17 15.91 -17.82
C GLY A 228 5.95 14.66 -18.15
N GLN A 229 5.67 14.12 -19.34
CA GLN A 229 6.38 13.00 -19.92
C GLN A 229 6.71 13.28 -21.38
N LEU A 230 7.92 12.94 -21.79
CA LEU A 230 8.33 12.88 -23.18
C LEU A 230 8.68 11.45 -23.55
N SER A 231 8.00 10.92 -24.54
CA SER A 231 8.26 9.59 -25.12
C SER A 231 8.87 9.76 -26.50
N LEU A 232 10.13 9.36 -26.63
CA LEU A 232 10.96 9.55 -27.82
C LEU A 232 11.41 8.20 -28.39
N LEU A 233 11.93 8.21 -29.63
CA LEU A 233 12.49 7.03 -30.30
C LEU A 233 11.53 5.83 -30.35
N GLY A 234 10.25 6.08 -30.57
CA GLY A 234 9.23 5.03 -30.56
C GLY A 234 9.04 4.40 -29.16
N ASN A 235 8.98 5.22 -28.12
CA ASN A 235 8.86 4.86 -26.70
C ASN A 235 10.08 4.10 -26.13
N ARG A 236 11.21 4.08 -26.84
CA ARG A 236 12.44 3.51 -26.30
C ARG A 236 13.10 4.41 -25.26
N LEU A 237 12.98 5.72 -25.42
CA LEU A 237 13.42 6.71 -24.44
C LEU A 237 12.20 7.42 -23.87
N VAL A 238 11.99 7.28 -22.56
CA VAL A 238 10.92 7.97 -21.82
C VAL A 238 11.59 8.81 -20.74
N VAL A 239 11.26 10.09 -20.72
CA VAL A 239 11.69 11.03 -19.68
C VAL A 239 10.44 11.61 -19.03
N LYS A 240 10.34 11.51 -17.71
CA LYS A 240 9.28 12.12 -16.89
C LYS A 240 9.89 13.16 -15.98
N GLY A 241 9.21 14.26 -15.80
CA GLY A 241 9.60 15.32 -14.88
C GLY A 241 8.39 15.84 -14.11
N GLU A 242 8.61 16.19 -12.87
CA GLU A 242 7.63 16.83 -12.00
C GLU A 242 8.34 17.90 -11.17
N GLY A 243 7.68 19.04 -10.97
CA GLY A 243 8.19 20.12 -10.12
C GLY A 243 7.02 20.83 -9.43
N ASP A 244 7.11 20.97 -8.11
CA ASP A 244 6.00 21.37 -7.25
C ASP A 244 6.45 22.40 -6.23
N GLY A 245 5.61 23.42 -6.00
CA GLY A 245 5.76 24.38 -4.92
C GLY A 245 4.63 24.21 -3.90
N SER A 246 4.97 24.25 -2.64
CA SER A 246 4.02 24.15 -1.52
C SER A 246 4.15 25.32 -0.58
N VAL A 247 3.02 25.81 -0.09
CA VAL A 247 2.95 26.73 1.05
C VAL A 247 2.04 26.11 2.11
N LEU A 248 2.58 25.93 3.31
CA LEU A 248 1.88 25.39 4.48
C LEU A 248 1.75 26.47 5.54
N THR A 249 0.55 26.72 6.03
CA THR A 249 0.27 27.43 7.28
C THR A 249 -0.01 26.38 8.35
N SER A 250 0.91 26.21 9.29
CA SER A 250 0.82 25.18 10.34
C SER A 250 -0.08 25.56 11.52
N ASP A 251 -0.56 26.81 11.56
CA ASP A 251 -1.45 27.33 12.61
C ASP A 251 -2.34 28.43 12.05
N LEU A 252 -3.61 28.14 11.80
CA LEU A 252 -4.59 29.13 11.33
C LEU A 252 -4.98 30.17 12.37
N THR A 253 -4.56 29.99 13.63
CA THR A 253 -4.79 31.00 14.70
C THR A 253 -3.69 32.04 14.76
N SER A 254 -2.55 31.82 14.09
CA SER A 254 -1.41 32.74 14.09
C SER A 254 -1.75 34.06 13.37
N PRO A 255 -1.12 35.20 13.74
CA PRO A 255 -1.36 36.50 13.10
C PRO A 255 -1.06 36.49 11.60
N LEU A 256 -1.74 37.34 10.84
CA LEU A 256 -1.48 37.55 9.42
C LEU A 256 -0.07 38.14 9.21
N ALA A 257 0.62 37.65 8.20
CA ALA A 257 1.92 38.16 7.77
C ALA A 257 1.74 39.17 6.60
N ASN A 258 2.71 40.08 6.45
CA ASN A 258 2.73 40.97 5.29
C ASN A 258 3.20 40.20 4.05
N ALA A 259 2.26 39.89 3.15
CA ALA A 259 2.54 39.13 1.93
C ALA A 259 3.60 39.79 1.02
N SER A 260 3.67 41.14 1.01
CA SER A 260 4.66 41.83 0.17
C SER A 260 6.09 41.72 0.65
N ALA A 261 6.30 41.31 1.90
CA ALA A 261 7.64 41.10 2.48
C ALA A 261 8.21 39.71 2.14
N VAL A 262 7.42 38.81 1.52
CA VAL A 262 7.81 37.44 1.20
C VAL A 262 7.94 37.27 -0.30
N ARG A 263 9.01 36.61 -0.77
CA ARG A 263 9.17 36.31 -2.19
C ARG A 263 7.98 35.48 -2.70
N PHE A 264 7.34 35.90 -3.80
CA PHE A 264 6.07 35.36 -4.32
C PHE A 264 4.87 35.46 -3.36
N GLY A 265 5.00 36.11 -2.21
CA GLY A 265 3.92 36.21 -1.22
C GLY A 265 2.66 36.91 -1.74
N SER A 266 2.80 37.94 -2.61
CA SER A 266 1.67 38.59 -3.26
C SER A 266 0.91 37.64 -4.20
N LEU A 267 1.58 36.73 -4.89
CA LEU A 267 0.93 35.72 -5.74
C LEU A 267 0.18 34.70 -4.88
N VAL A 268 0.85 34.15 -3.87
CA VAL A 268 0.27 33.14 -2.97
C VAL A 268 -0.91 33.69 -2.19
N SER A 269 -0.89 34.99 -1.82
CA SER A 269 -1.97 35.62 -1.05
C SER A 269 -3.31 35.68 -1.79
N HIS A 270 -3.33 35.49 -3.12
CA HIS A 270 -4.57 35.31 -3.89
C HIS A 270 -5.24 33.96 -3.65
N PHE A 271 -4.46 32.95 -3.24
CA PHE A 271 -4.95 31.59 -3.01
C PHE A 271 -5.16 31.29 -1.53
N MET A 272 -4.30 31.83 -0.65
CA MET A 272 -4.43 31.66 0.80
C MET A 272 -3.83 32.84 1.57
N PRO A 273 -4.41 33.23 2.72
CA PRO A 273 -3.84 34.26 3.57
C PRO A 273 -2.51 33.77 4.18
N LEU A 274 -1.43 34.53 4.00
CA LEU A 274 -0.17 34.23 4.65
C LEU A 274 -0.21 34.64 6.12
N ARG A 275 0.35 33.81 6.98
CA ARG A 275 0.44 34.00 8.42
C ARG A 275 1.90 33.88 8.90
N LEU A 276 2.17 34.25 10.13
CA LEU A 276 3.52 34.12 10.70
C LEU A 276 3.97 32.65 10.81
N SER A 277 3.01 31.71 10.85
CA SER A 277 3.25 30.25 10.81
C SER A 277 3.30 29.67 9.40
N SER A 278 3.25 30.52 8.35
CA SER A 278 3.34 30.02 6.97
C SER A 278 4.81 29.82 6.57
N SER A 279 5.06 28.69 5.95
CA SER A 279 6.34 28.32 5.33
C SER A 279 6.11 27.84 3.91
N GLY A 280 7.10 28.01 3.04
CA GLY A 280 7.01 27.55 1.64
C GLY A 280 8.27 26.79 1.26
N ASP A 281 8.10 25.74 0.47
CA ASP A 281 9.21 24.95 -0.05
C ASP A 281 8.78 24.25 -1.36
N TYR A 282 9.70 23.52 -1.99
CA TYR A 282 9.48 22.88 -3.29
C TYR A 282 9.97 21.44 -3.30
N ALA A 283 9.43 20.66 -4.23
CA ALA A 283 9.86 19.32 -4.56
C ALA A 283 10.02 19.18 -6.08
N TYR A 284 10.90 18.33 -6.53
CA TYR A 284 10.97 17.95 -7.94
C TYR A 284 11.52 16.54 -8.12
N LYS A 285 11.07 15.90 -9.20
CA LYS A 285 11.48 14.55 -9.59
C LYS A 285 11.77 14.49 -11.07
N LEU A 286 12.81 13.76 -11.46
CA LEU A 286 13.17 13.46 -12.82
C LEU A 286 13.42 11.96 -12.94
N ASP A 287 12.67 11.29 -13.83
CA ASP A 287 12.84 9.89 -14.16
C ASP A 287 13.21 9.74 -15.64
N GLY A 288 14.15 8.86 -15.93
CA GLY A 288 14.54 8.50 -17.28
C GLY A 288 14.60 6.99 -17.47
N SER A 289 14.09 6.48 -18.58
CA SER A 289 14.24 5.08 -18.94
C SER A 289 14.59 4.94 -20.42
N TYR A 290 15.53 4.04 -20.71
CA TYR A 290 15.95 3.74 -22.08
C TYR A 290 16.01 2.24 -22.30
N THR A 291 15.26 1.77 -23.30
CA THR A 291 15.19 0.34 -23.68
C THR A 291 15.91 0.12 -25.01
N PHE A 292 16.86 -0.80 -25.05
CA PHE A 292 17.61 -1.17 -26.24
C PHE A 292 17.81 -2.69 -26.33
N GLY A 293 17.25 -3.29 -27.35
CA GLY A 293 17.26 -4.76 -27.52
C GLY A 293 16.63 -5.46 -26.33
N THR A 294 17.38 -6.33 -25.66
CA THR A 294 16.96 -7.06 -24.46
C THR A 294 17.39 -6.39 -23.14
N ALA A 295 17.93 -5.16 -23.23
CA ALA A 295 18.39 -4.40 -22.09
C ALA A 295 17.53 -3.16 -21.85
N ALA A 296 17.41 -2.75 -20.60
CA ALA A 296 16.81 -1.49 -20.19
C ALA A 296 17.66 -0.84 -19.10
N LEU A 297 17.79 0.47 -19.18
CA LEU A 297 18.38 1.32 -18.15
C LEU A 297 17.30 2.25 -17.62
N HIS A 298 17.33 2.54 -16.34
CA HIS A 298 16.47 3.54 -15.71
C HIS A 298 17.26 4.33 -14.67
N GLY A 299 16.92 5.59 -14.53
CA GLY A 299 17.49 6.46 -13.52
C GLY A 299 16.42 7.39 -12.99
N SER A 300 16.50 7.73 -11.72
CA SER A 300 15.64 8.73 -11.09
C SER A 300 16.44 9.65 -10.18
N TYR A 301 16.03 10.89 -10.12
CA TYR A 301 16.50 11.88 -9.18
C TYR A 301 15.31 12.57 -8.54
N GLN A 302 15.28 12.64 -7.21
CA GLN A 302 14.21 13.27 -6.45
C GLN A 302 14.81 14.21 -5.40
N TYR A 303 14.24 15.40 -5.32
CA TYR A 303 14.48 16.38 -4.27
C TYR A 303 13.15 16.72 -3.60
N THR A 304 13.10 16.66 -2.28
CA THR A 304 11.94 17.11 -1.51
C THR A 304 12.46 18.00 -0.39
N GLY A 305 12.14 19.29 -0.47
CA GLY A 305 12.62 20.29 0.47
C GLY A 305 12.18 20.00 1.92
N ALA A 306 12.90 20.52 2.89
CA ALA A 306 12.67 20.27 4.32
C ALA A 306 11.30 20.78 4.79
N GLY A 307 10.82 21.86 4.20
CA GLY A 307 9.51 22.46 4.49
C GLY A 307 8.40 22.03 3.53
N TYR A 308 8.70 21.15 2.56
CA TYR A 308 7.69 20.71 1.59
C TYR A 308 6.66 19.81 2.25
N THR A 309 5.39 20.13 2.08
CA THR A 309 4.27 19.33 2.58
C THR A 309 3.08 19.48 1.64
N SER A 310 2.44 18.38 1.28
CA SER A 310 1.14 18.37 0.63
C SER A 310 0.12 17.65 1.52
N LEU A 311 -0.92 18.37 1.93
CA LEU A 311 -2.07 17.77 2.64
C LEU A 311 -3.01 17.01 1.69
N GLY A 312 -2.70 16.97 0.40
CA GLY A 312 -3.29 16.09 -0.60
C GLY A 312 -2.65 14.70 -0.67
N LEU A 313 -1.62 14.44 0.13
CA LEU A 313 -0.96 13.14 0.26
C LEU A 313 -1.30 12.52 1.62
N ALA A 314 -1.34 11.19 1.67
CA ALA A 314 -1.53 10.48 2.93
C ALA A 314 -0.37 10.76 3.92
N TYR A 315 0.84 10.91 3.40
CA TYR A 315 2.03 11.37 4.12
C TYR A 315 3.04 11.97 3.13
N THR A 316 3.86 12.89 3.59
CA THR A 316 4.97 13.47 2.82
C THR A 316 6.29 13.09 3.49
N ILE A 317 7.23 12.52 2.73
CA ILE A 317 8.61 12.34 3.18
C ILE A 317 9.40 13.53 2.62
N ASN A 318 9.65 14.50 3.46
CA ASN A 318 10.39 15.72 3.12
C ASN A 318 11.86 15.67 3.56
N ASP A 319 12.59 16.76 3.35
CA ASP A 319 14.00 16.93 3.73
C ASP A 319 14.89 15.83 3.15
N ARG A 320 14.76 15.56 1.83
CA ARG A 320 15.45 14.44 1.20
C ARG A 320 15.89 14.72 -0.22
N ILE A 321 17.11 14.28 -0.55
CA ILE A 321 17.56 13.99 -1.92
C ILE A 321 17.69 12.48 -2.06
N ALA A 322 17.21 11.95 -3.19
CA ALA A 322 17.37 10.55 -3.53
C ALA A 322 17.68 10.40 -5.02
N TYR A 323 18.60 9.51 -5.37
CA TYR A 323 18.83 9.11 -6.75
C TYR A 323 18.99 7.60 -6.86
N THR A 324 18.48 7.08 -7.95
CA THR A 324 18.52 5.66 -8.27
C THR A 324 19.03 5.50 -9.68
N LEU A 325 19.93 4.55 -9.88
CA LEU A 325 20.37 4.10 -11.19
C LEU A 325 20.23 2.59 -11.24
N GLY A 326 19.55 2.07 -12.24
CA GLY A 326 19.35 0.65 -12.38
C GLY A 326 19.26 0.22 -13.84
N GLY A 327 19.29 -1.08 -14.03
CA GLY A 327 19.12 -1.67 -15.34
C GLY A 327 19.02 -3.17 -15.29
N ASN A 328 18.56 -3.71 -16.39
CA ASN A 328 18.47 -5.14 -16.59
C ASN A 328 18.90 -5.52 -18.01
N VAL A 329 19.41 -6.74 -18.18
CA VAL A 329 19.76 -7.29 -19.48
C VAL A 329 19.39 -8.78 -19.53
N GLY A 330 18.68 -9.14 -20.59
CA GLY A 330 18.39 -10.52 -20.96
C GLY A 330 19.46 -11.09 -21.89
N LEU A 331 20.13 -12.15 -21.46
CA LEU A 331 21.17 -12.85 -22.20
C LEU A 331 20.69 -14.25 -22.63
N TRP A 332 21.34 -14.83 -23.64
CA TRP A 332 21.03 -16.18 -24.13
C TRP A 332 19.54 -16.40 -24.40
N GLN A 333 18.95 -15.52 -25.22
CA GLN A 333 17.52 -15.56 -25.54
C GLN A 333 16.62 -15.45 -24.29
N ASN A 334 17.01 -14.56 -23.35
CA ASN A 334 16.34 -14.35 -22.05
C ASN A 334 16.38 -15.55 -21.08
N ARG A 335 17.30 -16.53 -21.31
CA ARG A 335 17.52 -17.62 -20.34
C ARG A 335 18.29 -17.15 -19.11
N LEU A 336 19.01 -16.05 -19.20
CA LEU A 336 19.65 -15.37 -18.07
C LEU A 336 19.22 -13.91 -18.05
N LEU A 337 18.57 -13.49 -16.98
CA LEU A 337 18.24 -12.11 -16.68
C LEU A 337 19.17 -11.62 -15.57
N LEU A 338 19.94 -10.57 -15.87
CA LEU A 338 20.72 -9.85 -14.88
C LEU A 338 20.05 -8.52 -14.57
N THR A 339 19.97 -8.17 -13.30
CA THR A 339 19.42 -6.88 -12.84
C THR A 339 20.38 -6.26 -11.83
N GLY A 340 20.61 -4.96 -11.95
CA GLY A 340 21.42 -4.20 -10.99
C GLY A 340 20.73 -2.88 -10.66
N GLN A 341 20.85 -2.46 -9.40
CA GLN A 341 20.32 -1.19 -8.92
C GLN A 341 21.25 -0.59 -7.87
N LEU A 342 21.49 0.70 -8.00
CA LEU A 342 22.19 1.55 -7.05
C LEU A 342 21.21 2.60 -6.57
N MET A 343 21.17 2.85 -5.28
CA MET A 343 20.33 3.88 -4.67
C MET A 343 21.17 4.65 -3.66
N HIS A 344 21.03 5.95 -3.67
CA HIS A 344 21.56 6.84 -2.64
C HIS A 344 20.49 7.82 -2.22
N GLN A 345 20.40 8.08 -0.92
CA GLN A 345 19.59 9.17 -0.39
C GLN A 345 20.27 9.82 0.81
N ASN A 346 20.03 11.11 0.99
CA ASN A 346 20.42 11.84 2.17
C ASN A 346 19.34 12.82 2.62
N ASP A 347 19.34 13.11 3.91
CA ASP A 347 18.46 14.09 4.55
C ASP A 347 19.24 15.35 5.00
N ASN A 348 18.61 16.18 5.85
CA ASN A 348 19.19 17.39 6.46
C ASN A 348 19.67 18.42 5.43
N LEU A 349 18.84 18.69 4.42
CA LEU A 349 19.18 19.57 3.28
C LEU A 349 19.49 21.01 3.68
N LEU A 350 18.95 21.47 4.81
CA LEU A 350 19.18 22.80 5.37
C LEU A 350 20.29 22.82 6.45
N HIS A 351 20.91 21.67 6.73
CA HIS A 351 21.92 21.51 7.80
C HIS A 351 21.45 22.01 9.18
N GLN A 352 20.15 21.84 9.47
CA GLN A 352 19.53 22.24 10.73
C GLN A 352 19.36 21.09 11.72
N LYS A 353 19.48 19.84 11.28
CA LYS A 353 19.53 18.67 12.15
C LYS A 353 20.92 18.48 12.74
N VAL A 354 21.02 17.74 13.84
CA VAL A 354 22.28 17.43 14.51
C VAL A 354 23.27 16.70 13.60
N ALA A 355 22.74 15.92 12.64
CA ALA A 355 23.53 15.16 11.68
C ALA A 355 22.76 14.94 10.38
N THR A 356 23.49 14.74 9.30
CA THR A 356 22.98 14.31 8.00
C THR A 356 23.03 12.79 7.93
N THR A 357 21.89 12.15 7.62
CA THR A 357 21.84 10.70 7.43
C THR A 357 21.94 10.37 5.96
N ASN A 358 22.89 9.51 5.61
CA ASN A 358 23.08 8.97 4.28
C ASN A 358 22.64 7.50 4.27
N GLN A 359 21.96 7.11 3.20
CA GLN A 359 21.62 5.72 2.93
C GLN A 359 22.08 5.34 1.52
N ASP A 360 22.92 4.34 1.44
CA ASP A 360 23.40 3.74 0.20
C ASP A 360 22.90 2.31 0.09
N ALA A 361 22.39 1.92 -1.07
CA ALA A 361 22.01 0.54 -1.34
C ALA A 361 22.49 0.08 -2.71
N VAL A 362 22.95 -1.15 -2.76
CA VAL A 362 23.33 -1.86 -4.00
C VAL A 362 22.56 -3.18 -3.99
N ILE A 363 21.85 -3.45 -5.08
CA ILE A 363 21.15 -4.72 -5.27
C ILE A 363 21.57 -5.27 -6.64
N ILE A 364 21.99 -6.53 -6.66
CA ILE A 364 22.33 -7.26 -7.88
C ILE A 364 21.59 -8.57 -7.86
N SER A 365 20.95 -8.95 -8.95
CA SER A 365 20.29 -10.23 -9.07
C SER A 365 20.54 -10.90 -10.42
N ALA A 366 20.57 -12.20 -10.41
CA ALA A 366 20.63 -13.05 -11.58
C ALA A 366 19.53 -14.10 -11.49
N ALA A 367 18.71 -14.21 -12.54
CA ALA A 367 17.72 -15.27 -12.68
C ALA A 367 18.02 -16.07 -13.95
N ALA A 368 18.22 -17.36 -13.80
CA ALA A 368 18.62 -18.24 -14.90
C ALA A 368 17.60 -19.38 -15.10
N ARG A 369 17.33 -19.68 -16.35
CA ARG A 369 16.58 -20.84 -16.80
C ARG A 369 17.39 -21.64 -17.83
N PRO A 370 18.45 -22.35 -17.37
CA PRO A 370 19.38 -23.03 -18.27
C PRO A 370 18.71 -24.14 -19.08
N ALA A 371 17.69 -24.79 -18.53
CA ALA A 371 16.85 -25.79 -19.16
C ALA A 371 15.37 -25.50 -18.85
N GLN A 372 14.44 -26.21 -19.52
CA GLN A 372 13.00 -25.99 -19.33
C GLN A 372 12.52 -26.36 -17.93
N ASP A 373 13.19 -27.31 -17.32
CA ASP A 373 12.92 -27.94 -16.03
C ASP A 373 13.72 -27.33 -14.87
N ILE A 374 14.70 -26.45 -15.15
CA ILE A 374 15.57 -25.86 -14.14
C ILE A 374 15.38 -24.36 -14.07
N THR A 375 15.14 -23.85 -12.86
CA THR A 375 15.21 -22.41 -12.56
C THR A 375 16.14 -22.17 -11.39
N ALA A 376 16.99 -21.14 -11.50
CA ALA A 376 17.88 -20.72 -10.44
C ALA A 376 17.87 -19.19 -10.33
N SER A 377 17.93 -18.68 -9.13
CA SER A 377 18.11 -17.26 -8.87
C SER A 377 19.13 -17.02 -7.77
N LEU A 378 19.87 -15.93 -7.92
CA LEU A 378 20.81 -15.41 -6.94
C LEU A 378 20.60 -13.92 -6.82
N SER A 379 20.48 -13.42 -5.61
CA SER A 379 20.45 -11.98 -5.33
C SER A 379 21.41 -11.64 -4.20
N ALA A 380 22.09 -10.53 -4.34
CA ALA A 380 22.94 -9.96 -3.31
C ALA A 380 22.53 -8.50 -3.09
N MET A 381 22.51 -8.09 -1.83
CA MET A 381 22.21 -6.72 -1.43
C MET A 381 23.21 -6.22 -0.40
N SER A 382 23.53 -4.93 -0.48
CA SER A 382 24.26 -4.22 0.57
C SER A 382 23.55 -2.90 0.80
N THR A 383 23.19 -2.61 2.05
CA THR A 383 22.62 -1.32 2.46
C THR A 383 23.45 -0.76 3.60
N VAL A 384 23.81 0.50 3.49
CA VAL A 384 24.52 1.25 4.54
C VAL A 384 23.66 2.45 4.89
N VAL A 385 23.38 2.64 6.18
CA VAL A 385 22.74 3.84 6.74
C VAL A 385 23.69 4.40 7.77
N ALA A 386 24.24 5.57 7.47
CA ALA A 386 25.21 6.23 8.34
C ALA A 386 24.90 7.73 8.43
N ASN A 387 25.27 8.36 9.53
CA ASN A 387 25.21 9.81 9.69
C ASN A 387 26.59 10.41 9.99
N ASP A 388 26.70 11.72 9.79
CA ASP A 388 27.91 12.52 10.00
C ASP A 388 27.97 13.21 11.36
N ALA A 389 27.30 12.66 12.39
CA ALA A 389 27.25 13.25 13.71
C ALA A 389 28.67 13.46 14.28
N ALA A 390 28.99 14.71 14.66
CA ALA A 390 30.27 15.05 15.28
C ALA A 390 30.39 14.48 16.70
N ASN A 391 29.30 14.15 17.35
CA ASN A 391 29.27 13.57 18.69
C ASN A 391 28.91 12.08 18.56
N ASP A 392 29.77 11.22 19.08
CA ASP A 392 29.61 9.77 19.09
C ASP A 392 28.27 9.32 19.69
N THR A 393 27.67 10.11 20.60
CA THR A 393 26.36 9.79 21.18
C THR A 393 25.24 9.72 20.15
N PHE A 394 25.33 10.47 19.06
CA PHE A 394 24.34 10.52 17.99
C PHE A 394 24.80 9.82 16.71
N ALA A 395 26.01 9.27 16.70
CA ALA A 395 26.55 8.57 15.54
C ALA A 395 25.76 7.29 15.25
N ILE A 396 25.39 7.08 13.99
CA ILE A 396 24.72 5.88 13.49
C ILE A 396 25.53 5.36 12.32
N ASN A 397 25.83 4.06 12.32
CA ASN A 397 26.38 3.35 11.18
C ASN A 397 25.83 1.92 11.17
N ASN A 398 24.83 1.69 10.34
CA ASN A 398 24.20 0.39 10.17
C ASN A 398 24.50 -0.13 8.76
N ARG A 399 25.13 -1.29 8.70
CA ARG A 399 25.42 -1.97 7.45
C ARG A 399 24.74 -3.33 7.41
N THR A 400 23.93 -3.54 6.40
CA THR A 400 23.29 -4.83 6.13
C THR A 400 23.79 -5.38 4.82
N VAL A 401 24.30 -6.62 4.83
CA VAL A 401 24.69 -7.37 3.64
C VAL A 401 23.92 -8.66 3.61
N GLY A 402 23.31 -8.98 2.47
CA GLY A 402 22.52 -10.19 2.32
C GLY A 402 22.76 -10.88 0.98
N VAL A 403 22.67 -12.19 1.00
CA VAL A 403 22.69 -13.04 -0.20
C VAL A 403 21.54 -14.03 -0.08
N ASN A 404 20.75 -14.14 -1.15
CA ASN A 404 19.67 -15.12 -1.26
C ASN A 404 19.84 -15.91 -2.55
N SER A 405 19.66 -17.21 -2.49
CA SER A 405 19.66 -18.11 -3.64
C SER A 405 18.44 -19.02 -3.61
N THR A 406 17.89 -19.30 -4.78
CA THR A 406 16.80 -20.27 -4.94
C THR A 406 17.11 -21.15 -6.13
N PHE A 407 16.87 -22.43 -5.97
CA PHE A 407 16.98 -23.43 -7.04
C PHE A 407 15.68 -24.23 -7.08
N ALA A 408 15.14 -24.45 -8.27
CA ALA A 408 14.00 -25.34 -8.46
C ALA A 408 14.21 -26.23 -9.68
N LEU A 409 13.85 -27.49 -9.51
CA LEU A 409 13.90 -28.55 -10.52
C LEU A 409 12.50 -29.13 -10.71
N GLN A 410 12.05 -29.19 -11.95
CA GLN A 410 10.85 -29.93 -12.35
C GLN A 410 11.27 -31.27 -12.88
N ASP A 411 10.75 -32.35 -12.30
CA ASP A 411 11.07 -33.75 -12.69
C ASP A 411 9.85 -34.63 -12.39
N SER A 412 10.03 -35.91 -12.40
CA SER A 412 9.02 -36.87 -11.99
C SER A 412 9.49 -37.72 -10.80
N LEU A 413 8.61 -37.89 -9.82
CA LEU A 413 8.78 -38.79 -8.71
C LEU A 413 7.72 -39.91 -8.80
N PHE A 414 8.13 -41.17 -8.94
CA PHE A 414 7.22 -42.31 -9.16
C PHE A 414 6.22 -42.07 -10.33
N GLY A 415 6.69 -41.46 -11.41
CA GLY A 415 5.87 -41.13 -12.57
C GLY A 415 4.88 -39.99 -12.36
N ARG A 416 5.05 -39.19 -11.30
CA ARG A 416 4.24 -37.99 -10.96
C ARG A 416 5.04 -36.73 -11.15
N ALA A 417 4.44 -35.74 -11.82
CA ALA A 417 5.07 -34.43 -11.98
C ALA A 417 5.39 -33.84 -10.59
N THR A 418 6.65 -33.51 -10.40
CA THR A 418 7.20 -33.06 -9.11
C THR A 418 8.06 -31.82 -9.28
N ILE A 419 7.93 -30.87 -8.38
CA ILE A 419 8.79 -29.70 -8.29
C ILE A 419 9.57 -29.78 -6.96
N TYR A 420 10.88 -29.81 -7.07
CA TYR A 420 11.79 -29.70 -5.95
C TYR A 420 12.25 -28.25 -5.85
N SER A 421 12.20 -27.64 -4.69
CA SER A 421 12.76 -26.31 -4.48
C SER A 421 13.60 -26.26 -3.21
N VAL A 422 14.74 -25.57 -3.31
CA VAL A 422 15.62 -25.27 -2.19
C VAL A 422 15.97 -23.80 -2.24
N SER A 423 15.90 -23.12 -1.10
CA SER A 423 16.39 -21.77 -0.96
C SER A 423 17.35 -21.65 0.22
N TYR A 424 18.33 -20.77 0.05
CA TYR A 424 19.28 -20.39 1.07
C TYR A 424 19.39 -18.89 1.12
N GLY A 425 19.37 -18.32 2.32
CA GLY A 425 19.57 -16.91 2.57
C GLY A 425 20.49 -16.68 3.76
N ILE A 426 21.35 -15.68 3.65
CA ILE A 426 22.15 -15.16 4.74
C ILE A 426 22.10 -13.64 4.72
N GLN A 427 21.88 -13.06 5.89
CA GLN A 427 21.92 -11.61 6.09
C GLN A 427 22.74 -11.32 7.33
N HIS A 428 23.69 -10.42 7.19
CA HIS A 428 24.49 -9.89 8.29
C HIS A 428 24.21 -8.41 8.45
N THR A 429 23.86 -7.99 9.66
CA THR A 429 23.66 -6.59 10.03
C THR A 429 24.66 -6.23 11.12
N SER A 430 25.55 -5.31 10.81
CA SER A 430 26.42 -4.63 11.77
C SER A 430 25.82 -3.28 12.11
N GLN A 431 25.77 -2.97 13.39
CA GLN A 431 25.17 -1.73 13.88
C GLN A 431 26.14 -1.05 14.84
N SER A 432 26.20 0.29 14.74
CA SER A 432 26.78 1.13 15.79
C SER A 432 25.84 2.32 15.99
N ALA A 433 25.48 2.61 17.22
CA ALA A 433 24.61 3.73 17.58
C ALA A 433 25.18 4.41 18.83
N GLY A 434 25.79 5.56 18.62
CA GLY A 434 26.41 6.32 19.68
C GLY A 434 27.55 5.55 20.36
N ILE A 435 27.67 5.73 21.65
CA ILE A 435 28.62 5.03 22.54
C ILE A 435 28.11 3.64 22.96
N ALA A 436 26.88 3.29 22.63
CA ALA A 436 26.31 1.99 22.96
C ALA A 436 26.84 0.92 22.00
N ALA A 437 27.34 -0.18 22.55
CA ALA A 437 27.66 -1.37 21.77
C ALA A 437 26.34 -2.01 21.31
N VAL A 438 25.99 -1.83 20.05
CA VAL A 438 24.84 -2.50 19.44
C VAL A 438 25.30 -3.85 18.88
N PRO A 439 24.70 -4.97 19.30
CA PRO A 439 25.16 -6.28 18.88
C PRO A 439 24.94 -6.50 17.37
N HIS A 440 25.94 -7.07 16.71
CA HIS A 440 25.79 -7.53 15.33
C HIS A 440 24.81 -8.70 15.26
N VAL A 441 24.01 -8.73 14.19
CA VAL A 441 23.00 -9.78 13.99
C VAL A 441 23.28 -10.48 12.67
N THR A 442 23.33 -11.81 12.70
CA THR A 442 23.37 -12.64 11.49
C THR A 442 22.14 -13.54 11.46
N VAL A 443 21.40 -13.48 10.38
CA VAL A 443 20.25 -14.35 10.12
C VAL A 443 20.60 -15.27 8.96
N GLN A 444 20.47 -16.57 9.17
CA GLN A 444 20.60 -17.58 8.14
C GLN A 444 19.28 -18.33 8.00
N ASN A 445 18.87 -18.64 6.79
CA ASN A 445 17.68 -19.42 6.51
C ASN A 445 17.95 -20.42 5.40
N VAL A 446 17.46 -21.62 5.59
CA VAL A 446 17.43 -22.70 4.59
C VAL A 446 16.01 -23.20 4.50
N SER A 447 15.47 -23.35 3.30
CA SER A 447 14.20 -24.03 3.12
C SER A 447 14.25 -25.01 1.97
N ALA A 448 13.50 -26.09 2.11
CA ALA A 448 13.30 -27.10 1.09
C ALA A 448 11.82 -27.45 1.00
N SER A 449 11.33 -27.64 -0.19
CA SER A 449 9.97 -28.14 -0.42
C SER A 449 9.93 -29.08 -1.63
N VAL A 450 9.01 -30.02 -1.59
CA VAL A 450 8.75 -30.97 -2.68
C VAL A 450 7.26 -30.93 -2.97
N GLN A 451 6.88 -30.41 -4.12
CA GLN A 451 5.48 -30.43 -4.56
C GLN A 451 5.24 -31.57 -5.52
N VAL A 452 4.38 -32.50 -5.15
CA VAL A 452 4.03 -33.67 -5.96
C VAL A 452 2.59 -33.56 -6.44
N THR A 453 2.37 -33.69 -7.75
CA THR A 453 1.05 -33.79 -8.35
C THR A 453 0.59 -35.25 -8.34
N LEU A 454 -0.15 -35.65 -7.29
CA LEU A 454 -0.60 -37.02 -7.10
C LEU A 454 -1.61 -37.47 -8.16
N SER A 455 -2.45 -36.55 -8.61
CA SER A 455 -3.43 -36.77 -9.68
C SER A 455 -3.75 -35.46 -10.41
N LYS A 456 -4.56 -35.51 -11.46
CA LYS A 456 -5.04 -34.29 -12.16
C LYS A 456 -5.77 -33.30 -11.24
N VAL A 457 -6.20 -33.76 -10.07
CA VAL A 457 -7.03 -32.98 -9.12
C VAL A 457 -6.35 -32.72 -7.77
N ILE A 458 -5.31 -33.45 -7.41
CA ILE A 458 -4.68 -33.36 -6.07
C ILE A 458 -3.19 -33.14 -6.20
N SER A 459 -2.66 -32.18 -5.46
CA SER A 459 -1.24 -32.00 -5.22
C SER A 459 -0.94 -31.85 -3.72
N VAL A 460 0.25 -32.27 -3.31
CA VAL A 460 0.75 -32.17 -1.95
C VAL A 460 2.12 -31.55 -1.95
N ALA A 461 2.45 -30.81 -0.90
CA ALA A 461 3.73 -30.13 -0.77
C ALA A 461 4.22 -30.15 0.69
N PRO A 462 4.99 -31.16 1.10
CA PRO A 462 5.77 -31.08 2.32
C PRO A 462 6.87 -30.02 2.20
N SER A 463 7.16 -29.34 3.29
CA SER A 463 8.20 -28.32 3.38
C SER A 463 8.90 -28.36 4.72
N LEU A 464 10.18 -28.04 4.71
CA LEU A 464 11.03 -27.91 5.89
C LEU A 464 11.81 -26.60 5.76
N SER A 465 11.85 -25.80 6.82
CA SER A 465 12.77 -24.69 6.89
C SER A 465 13.44 -24.59 8.24
N PHE A 466 14.67 -24.11 8.21
CA PHE A 466 15.48 -23.81 9.36
C PHE A 466 15.95 -22.36 9.26
N SER A 467 15.83 -21.60 10.34
CA SER A 467 16.45 -20.29 10.44
C SER A 467 17.19 -20.15 11.77
N ALA A 468 18.37 -19.57 11.71
CA ALA A 468 19.19 -19.26 12.87
C ALA A 468 19.44 -17.75 12.93
N THR A 469 19.17 -17.14 14.07
CA THR A 469 19.49 -15.74 14.35
C THR A 469 20.58 -15.71 15.41
N GLN A 470 21.78 -15.27 15.01
CA GLN A 470 22.92 -15.08 15.87
C GLN A 470 23.05 -13.61 16.20
N THR A 471 22.90 -13.28 17.47
CA THR A 471 23.11 -11.92 17.99
C THR A 471 24.38 -11.93 18.83
N GLN A 472 25.31 -11.00 18.58
CA GLN A 472 26.56 -10.91 19.32
C GLN A 472 26.30 -10.79 20.83
N GLY A 473 26.92 -11.64 21.63
CA GLY A 473 26.75 -11.65 23.08
C GLY A 473 25.47 -12.32 23.58
N ALA A 474 24.65 -12.89 22.71
CA ALA A 474 23.43 -13.62 23.06
C ALA A 474 23.45 -15.06 22.53
N ALA A 475 22.63 -15.93 23.11
CA ALA A 475 22.44 -17.28 22.59
C ALA A 475 21.80 -17.23 21.19
N THR A 476 22.22 -18.14 20.32
CA THR A 476 21.61 -18.31 19.00
C THR A 476 20.13 -18.69 19.16
N GLN A 477 19.29 -18.04 18.38
CA GLN A 477 17.86 -18.33 18.32
C GLN A 477 17.58 -19.15 17.07
N ASP A 478 17.20 -20.39 17.27
CA ASP A 478 16.90 -21.31 16.20
C ASP A 478 15.39 -21.46 16.02
N ASN A 479 14.96 -21.46 14.76
CA ASN A 479 13.58 -21.73 14.40
C ASN A 479 13.55 -22.89 13.40
N VAL A 480 12.76 -23.90 13.69
CA VAL A 480 12.49 -25.02 12.78
C VAL A 480 11.02 -24.97 12.40
N PHE A 481 10.76 -24.97 11.13
CA PHE A 481 9.40 -25.05 10.58
C PHE A 481 9.25 -26.32 9.77
N ILE A 482 8.22 -27.08 10.09
CA ILE A 482 7.79 -28.27 9.33
C ILE A 482 6.39 -27.99 8.84
N GLY A 483 6.17 -28.05 7.53
CA GLY A 483 4.90 -27.75 6.90
C GLY A 483 4.45 -28.87 5.96
N PHE A 484 3.15 -29.00 5.85
CA PHE A 484 2.50 -29.84 4.87
C PHE A 484 1.33 -29.10 4.27
N ARG A 485 1.29 -29.00 2.95
CA ARG A 485 0.17 -28.44 2.20
C ARG A 485 -0.42 -29.51 1.31
N GLY A 486 -1.74 -29.67 1.39
CA GLY A 486 -2.54 -30.42 0.44
C GLY A 486 -3.50 -29.48 -0.28
N GLN A 487 -3.65 -29.64 -1.58
CA GLN A 487 -4.64 -28.90 -2.36
C GLN A 487 -5.30 -29.79 -3.40
N GLY A 488 -6.60 -29.53 -3.65
CA GLY A 488 -7.37 -30.30 -4.61
C GLY A 488 -8.36 -29.44 -5.37
N ARG A 489 -8.67 -29.88 -6.62
CA ARG A 489 -9.68 -29.32 -7.48
C ARG A 489 -10.65 -30.43 -7.90
N PHE A 490 -11.89 -30.36 -7.44
CA PHE A 490 -12.89 -31.39 -7.63
C PHE A 490 -14.08 -30.85 -8.44
N LEU A 491 -14.98 -31.72 -8.85
CA LEU A 491 -16.19 -31.36 -9.58
C LEU A 491 -15.90 -30.48 -10.81
N ASN A 492 -14.93 -30.91 -11.62
CA ASN A 492 -14.45 -30.14 -12.81
C ASN A 492 -14.02 -28.71 -12.46
N GLY A 493 -13.36 -28.52 -11.31
CA GLY A 493 -12.85 -27.22 -10.85
C GLY A 493 -13.86 -26.37 -10.09
N LYS A 494 -15.12 -26.80 -9.95
CA LYS A 494 -16.13 -26.07 -9.17
C LYS A 494 -15.84 -26.07 -7.67
N LEU A 495 -15.23 -27.13 -7.15
CA LEU A 495 -14.84 -27.24 -5.76
C LEU A 495 -13.30 -27.23 -5.64
N THR A 496 -12.78 -26.28 -4.89
CA THR A 496 -11.37 -26.22 -4.53
C THR A 496 -11.24 -26.41 -3.02
N ALA A 497 -10.27 -27.22 -2.59
CA ALA A 497 -9.97 -27.40 -1.18
C ALA A 497 -8.47 -27.30 -0.97
N SER A 498 -8.05 -26.63 0.09
CA SER A 498 -6.67 -26.66 0.55
C SER A 498 -6.63 -26.87 2.06
N PHE A 499 -5.59 -27.53 2.49
CA PHE A 499 -5.28 -27.82 3.88
C PHE A 499 -3.80 -27.59 4.11
N ASP A 500 -3.47 -26.75 5.07
CA ASP A 500 -2.10 -26.48 5.50
C ASP A 500 -1.97 -26.84 6.98
N ALA A 501 -1.02 -27.69 7.33
CA ALA A 501 -0.64 -27.97 8.70
C ALA A 501 0.83 -27.62 8.89
N SER A 502 1.15 -26.98 10.00
CA SER A 502 2.52 -26.58 10.30
C SER A 502 2.86 -26.71 11.77
N GLN A 503 4.10 -27.02 12.03
CA GLN A 503 4.69 -26.99 13.36
C GLN A 503 5.93 -26.11 13.30
N THR A 504 5.95 -25.08 14.14
CA THR A 504 7.11 -24.19 14.29
C THR A 504 7.68 -24.37 15.69
N TYR A 505 8.96 -24.57 15.79
CA TYR A 505 9.71 -24.55 17.04
C TYR A 505 10.58 -23.30 17.04
N SER A 506 10.33 -22.39 17.96
CA SER A 506 11.04 -21.11 18.06
C SER A 506 11.35 -20.79 19.51
N ASN A 507 12.63 -20.65 19.84
CA ASN A 507 13.09 -20.27 21.19
C ASN A 507 12.48 -21.12 22.31
N GLY A 508 12.38 -22.44 22.10
CA GLY A 508 11.78 -23.36 23.06
C GLY A 508 10.24 -23.37 23.07
N ARG A 509 9.59 -22.56 22.25
CA ARG A 509 8.13 -22.56 22.10
C ARG A 509 7.71 -23.28 20.83
N ALA A 510 6.78 -24.21 20.99
CA ALA A 510 6.11 -24.85 19.86
C ALA A 510 4.85 -24.09 19.48
N VAL A 511 4.67 -23.86 18.17
CA VAL A 511 3.44 -23.27 17.61
C VAL A 511 2.92 -24.21 16.54
N THR A 512 1.72 -24.74 16.76
CA THR A 512 1.00 -25.58 15.80
C THR A 512 0.00 -24.73 15.05
N GLY A 513 0.09 -24.71 13.73
CA GLY A 513 -0.83 -24.01 12.84
C GLY A 513 -1.61 -24.98 11.97
N VAL A 514 -2.91 -24.77 11.86
CA VAL A 514 -3.78 -25.47 10.90
C VAL A 514 -4.61 -24.43 10.17
N ASN A 515 -4.57 -24.46 8.83
CA ASN A 515 -5.38 -23.62 7.98
C ASN A 515 -6.09 -24.51 6.96
N SER A 516 -7.38 -24.30 6.77
CA SER A 516 -8.14 -24.96 5.72
C SER A 516 -8.97 -23.95 4.96
N GLN A 517 -9.08 -24.17 3.66
CA GLN A 517 -9.88 -23.35 2.78
C GLN A 517 -10.68 -24.23 1.82
N VAL A 518 -11.95 -23.93 1.68
CA VAL A 518 -12.85 -24.59 0.74
C VAL A 518 -13.54 -23.51 -0.10
N GLY A 519 -13.33 -23.56 -1.40
CA GLY A 519 -13.97 -22.68 -2.37
C GLY A 519 -14.95 -23.46 -3.24
N TYR A 520 -16.17 -22.99 -3.41
CA TYR A 520 -17.19 -23.59 -4.25
C TYR A 520 -17.79 -22.59 -5.23
N ALA A 521 -17.73 -22.93 -6.52
CA ALA A 521 -18.36 -22.15 -7.58
C ALA A 521 -19.85 -22.53 -7.70
N LEU A 522 -20.72 -21.62 -7.34
CA LEU A 522 -22.17 -21.78 -7.41
C LEU A 522 -22.68 -21.62 -8.85
N PRO A 523 -23.87 -22.18 -9.20
CA PRO A 523 -24.38 -22.19 -10.58
C PRO A 523 -24.59 -20.80 -11.20
N TRP A 524 -24.75 -19.76 -10.39
CA TRP A 524 -25.11 -18.40 -10.85
C TRP A 524 -23.90 -17.46 -11.00
N GLY A 525 -22.69 -18.01 -11.17
CA GLY A 525 -21.46 -17.21 -11.24
C GLY A 525 -20.98 -16.68 -9.87
N SER A 526 -21.60 -17.14 -8.78
CA SER A 526 -21.15 -16.81 -7.43
C SER A 526 -20.07 -17.78 -6.94
N ARG A 527 -19.21 -17.33 -6.06
CA ARG A 527 -18.21 -18.16 -5.39
C ARG A 527 -18.40 -18.04 -3.87
N LEU A 528 -18.48 -19.20 -3.23
CA LEU A 528 -18.42 -19.33 -1.78
C LEU A 528 -16.99 -19.71 -1.41
N ASN A 529 -16.39 -19.04 -0.45
CA ASN A 529 -15.09 -19.39 0.10
C ASN A 529 -15.19 -19.42 1.63
N PHE A 530 -14.86 -20.56 2.19
CA PHE A 530 -14.82 -20.76 3.64
C PHE A 530 -13.37 -21.05 4.03
N GLN A 531 -12.84 -20.30 4.99
CA GLN A 531 -11.49 -20.45 5.49
C GLN A 531 -11.54 -20.58 7.01
N THR A 532 -10.78 -21.52 7.56
CA THR A 532 -10.52 -21.61 8.99
C THR A 532 -9.02 -21.55 9.25
N ARG A 533 -8.64 -20.90 10.32
CA ARG A 533 -7.26 -20.86 10.82
C ARG A 533 -7.28 -21.12 12.33
N TYR A 534 -6.48 -22.04 12.76
CA TYR A 534 -6.25 -22.38 14.15
C TYR A 534 -4.77 -22.32 14.45
N ASN A 535 -4.37 -21.56 15.47
CA ASN A 535 -3.01 -21.52 15.98
C ASN A 535 -3.00 -21.88 17.47
N HIS A 536 -2.20 -22.85 17.83
CA HIS A 536 -1.94 -23.21 19.22
C HIS A 536 -0.50 -22.88 19.59
N TYR A 537 -0.33 -22.12 20.64
CA TYR A 537 0.94 -21.67 21.19
C TYR A 537 1.19 -22.42 22.49
N ALA A 538 2.21 -23.27 22.54
CA ALA A 538 2.59 -24.00 23.76
C ALA A 538 3.05 -23.03 24.85
N ALA A 539 2.97 -23.46 26.10
CA ALA A 539 3.49 -22.68 27.23
C ALA A 539 5.00 -22.44 27.08
N LEU A 540 5.47 -21.27 27.53
CA LEU A 540 6.89 -20.93 27.57
C LEU A 540 7.19 -20.06 28.81
N GLY A 541 8.05 -20.56 29.70
CA GLY A 541 8.33 -19.90 30.98
C GLY A 541 7.04 -19.65 31.76
N ASN A 542 6.80 -18.40 32.14
CA ASN A 542 5.58 -17.97 32.87
C ASN A 542 4.40 -17.67 31.94
N THR A 543 4.56 -17.77 30.61
CA THR A 543 3.47 -17.54 29.67
C THR A 543 2.70 -18.84 29.47
N PRO A 544 1.40 -18.94 29.84
CA PRO A 544 0.61 -20.14 29.66
C PRO A 544 0.39 -20.44 28.18
N ALA A 545 0.01 -21.67 27.88
CA ALA A 545 -0.44 -22.04 26.55
C ALA A 545 -1.74 -21.31 26.21
N PHE A 546 -1.88 -20.92 24.94
CA PHE A 546 -3.10 -20.31 24.42
C PHE A 546 -3.36 -20.73 22.98
N ALA A 547 -4.58 -20.54 22.52
CA ALA A 547 -4.94 -20.79 21.15
C ALA A 547 -5.83 -19.69 20.59
N GLU A 548 -5.74 -19.48 19.27
CA GLU A 548 -6.54 -18.54 18.50
C GLU A 548 -7.18 -19.25 17.31
N SER A 549 -8.45 -18.99 17.10
CA SER A 549 -9.22 -19.54 15.99
C SER A 549 -9.87 -18.41 15.19
N PHE A 550 -9.83 -18.53 13.88
CA PHE A 550 -10.54 -17.68 12.94
C PHE A 550 -11.38 -18.56 12.01
N ALA A 551 -12.59 -18.12 11.72
CA ALA A 551 -13.40 -18.68 10.66
C ALA A 551 -13.91 -17.53 9.79
N THR A 552 -13.63 -17.58 8.50
CA THR A 552 -14.02 -16.55 7.53
C THR A 552 -14.88 -17.17 6.45
N LEU A 553 -16.02 -16.58 6.20
CA LEU A 553 -16.91 -16.92 5.10
C LEU A 553 -16.95 -15.73 4.13
N THR A 554 -16.57 -15.97 2.88
CA THR A 554 -16.66 -14.97 1.82
C THR A 554 -17.62 -15.47 0.73
N VAL A 555 -18.57 -14.65 0.38
CA VAL A 555 -19.45 -14.87 -0.78
C VAL A 555 -19.17 -13.76 -1.78
N SER A 556 -18.78 -14.12 -2.99
CA SER A 556 -18.54 -13.15 -4.06
C SER A 556 -19.32 -13.53 -5.30
N ARG A 557 -19.79 -12.53 -6.03
CA ARG A 557 -20.46 -12.67 -7.32
C ARG A 557 -20.04 -11.58 -8.27
N SER A 558 -19.71 -11.95 -9.49
CA SER A 558 -19.58 -11.03 -10.62
C SER A 558 -20.78 -11.22 -11.56
N PHE A 559 -21.27 -10.17 -12.15
CA PHE A 559 -22.43 -10.17 -13.03
C PHE A 559 -22.27 -9.17 -14.19
#